data_4e0302811d9eecf95d5397740f6c5bd8
#
_entry.id   4e0302811d9eecf95d5397740f6c5bd8
#
_cell.length_a   1.000
_cell.length_b   1.000
_cell.length_c   1.000
_cell.angle_alpha   90.00
_cell.angle_beta   90.00
_cell.angle_gamma   90.00
#
_symmetry.space_group_name_H-M   'P 1'
#
loop_
_entity.id
_entity.type
_entity.pdbx_description
1 polymer ?
#
loop_
_entity_poly.entity_id
_entity_poly.type
_entity_poly.pdbx_seq_one_letter_code
_entity_poly.pdbx_strand_id
1 'polypeptide(L)'
;LDNRVPFAGLINSTCILGSVYTKPADFGKSYQEAKNLIPKKDLLPNPTGKKVLSASSMGVYRFLFNSQNHQEILDYCNAKLKKLEMYDNANSSFLIDTLLNYYMCGFNIGKAAQMMYVHRNSLQYRLKKIEEILEISLDDSMAYLDLVNCILIKRLMFQ
;
A
#
# COMPACT_ATOMS: atom_id res chain seq x y z
N LEU A 1 27.04 6.03 -2.10
CA LEU A 1 26.85 5.23 -3.30
C LEU A 1 26.19 6.14 -4.34
N ASP A 2 26.96 6.44 -5.38
CA ASP A 2 26.63 7.39 -6.45
C ASP A 2 25.38 6.92 -7.22
N ASN A 3 24.34 7.75 -7.26
CA ASN A 3 23.02 7.47 -7.85
C ASN A 3 23.03 7.50 -9.39
N ARG A 4 24.15 7.19 -10.02
CA ARG A 4 24.25 7.14 -11.49
C ARG A 4 23.83 5.79 -12.01
N VAL A 5 22.52 5.55 -12.03
CA VAL A 5 21.98 4.45 -12.83
C VAL A 5 22.03 4.87 -14.30
N PRO A 6 22.65 4.09 -15.21
CA PRO A 6 22.83 4.48 -16.63
C PRO A 6 21.55 4.42 -17.47
N PHE A 7 20.37 4.63 -16.86
CA PHE A 7 19.06 4.53 -17.50
C PHE A 7 18.39 5.88 -17.78
N ALA A 8 19.16 6.94 -17.90
CA ALA A 8 18.64 8.30 -18.17
C ALA A 8 17.85 8.44 -19.49
N GLY A 9 17.81 7.41 -20.34
CA GLY A 9 17.08 7.40 -21.62
C GLY A 9 15.71 6.73 -21.62
N LEU A 10 15.30 6.12 -20.50
CA LEU A 10 14.01 5.41 -20.44
C LEU A 10 12.91 6.34 -19.89
N ILE A 11 12.38 7.18 -20.77
CA ILE A 11 11.45 8.28 -20.47
C ILE A 11 10.11 7.74 -19.96
N ASN A 12 9.72 6.72 -19.60
CA ASN A 12 8.48 6.27 -18.97
C ASN A 12 8.57 4.87 -18.33
N SER A 13 9.77 4.45 -17.94
CA SER A 13 9.98 3.13 -17.37
C SER A 13 10.17 3.22 -15.84
N THR A 14 9.60 2.28 -15.12
CA THR A 14 9.89 2.08 -13.70
C THR A 14 10.95 1.00 -13.56
N CYS A 15 12.06 1.33 -12.89
CA CYS A 15 13.09 0.37 -12.54
C CYS A 15 12.74 -0.28 -11.20
N ILE A 16 12.76 -1.59 -11.15
CA ILE A 16 12.49 -2.33 -9.92
C ILE A 16 13.75 -3.09 -9.53
N LEU A 17 14.20 -2.89 -8.30
CA LEU A 17 15.41 -3.48 -7.74
C LEU A 17 15.04 -4.48 -6.66
N GLY A 18 15.64 -5.66 -6.69
CA GLY A 18 15.67 -6.60 -5.56
C GLY A 18 16.59 -6.10 -4.44
N SER A 19 16.68 -6.85 -3.37
CA SER A 19 17.60 -6.57 -2.27
C SER A 19 19.06 -6.79 -2.70
N VAL A 20 19.98 -6.08 -2.02
CA VAL A 20 21.43 -6.26 -2.23
C VAL A 20 21.90 -7.49 -1.47
N TYR A 21 22.53 -8.40 -2.15
CA TYR A 21 23.16 -9.60 -1.60
C TYR A 21 24.66 -9.58 -1.86
N THR A 22 25.44 -10.05 -0.91
CA THR A 22 26.91 -10.12 -1.02
C THR A 22 27.39 -11.48 -1.50
N LYS A 23 26.58 -12.53 -1.35
CA LYS A 23 26.94 -13.90 -1.77
C LYS A 23 26.37 -14.19 -3.16
N PRO A 24 27.19 -14.67 -4.12
CA PRO A 24 26.70 -15.00 -5.48
C PRO A 24 25.53 -15.97 -5.51
N ALA A 25 25.50 -16.95 -4.58
CA ALA A 25 24.40 -17.92 -4.46
C ALA A 25 23.03 -17.26 -4.17
N ASP A 26 23.01 -16.05 -3.64
CA ASP A 26 21.79 -15.33 -3.28
C ASP A 26 21.33 -14.34 -4.36
N PHE A 27 22.07 -14.15 -5.46
CA PHE A 27 21.68 -13.21 -6.53
C PHE A 27 20.35 -13.59 -7.17
N GLY A 28 20.07 -14.89 -7.28
CA GLY A 28 18.76 -15.36 -7.74
C GLY A 28 17.60 -14.89 -6.88
N LYS A 29 17.80 -14.72 -5.57
CA LYS A 29 16.78 -14.18 -4.66
C LYS A 29 16.46 -12.73 -4.99
N SER A 30 17.49 -11.89 -5.24
CA SER A 30 17.31 -10.49 -5.64
C SER A 30 16.47 -10.37 -6.92
N TYR A 31 16.73 -11.22 -7.91
CA TYR A 31 15.95 -11.25 -9.14
C TYR A 31 14.49 -11.65 -8.89
N GLN A 32 14.25 -12.68 -8.08
CA GLN A 32 12.89 -13.12 -7.76
C GLN A 32 12.12 -12.06 -6.97
N GLU A 33 12.75 -11.37 -6.02
CA GLU A 33 12.16 -10.24 -5.31
C GLU A 33 11.72 -9.13 -6.28
N ALA A 34 12.61 -8.72 -7.18
CA ALA A 34 12.28 -7.70 -8.18
C ALA A 34 11.13 -8.15 -9.09
N LYS A 35 11.17 -9.40 -9.57
CA LYS A 35 10.13 -9.99 -10.42
C LYS A 35 8.76 -10.02 -9.72
N ASN A 36 8.72 -10.36 -8.45
CA ASN A 36 7.49 -10.40 -7.66
C ASN A 36 6.89 -9.00 -7.42
N LEU A 37 7.70 -7.95 -7.51
CA LEU A 37 7.26 -6.56 -7.35
C LEU A 37 6.71 -5.93 -8.64
N ILE A 38 7.04 -6.46 -9.81
CA ILE A 38 6.61 -5.89 -11.10
C ILE A 38 5.10 -5.70 -11.17
N PRO A 39 4.25 -6.71 -10.89
CA PRO A 39 2.79 -6.56 -10.98
C PRO A 39 2.22 -5.64 -9.89
N LYS A 40 3.01 -5.33 -8.86
CA LYS A 40 2.58 -4.58 -7.66
C LYS A 40 3.17 -3.17 -7.59
N LYS A 41 3.83 -2.71 -8.64
CA LYS A 41 4.55 -1.42 -8.69
C LYS A 41 3.67 -0.23 -8.32
N ASP A 42 2.40 -0.26 -8.71
CA ASP A 42 1.45 0.84 -8.50
C ASP A 42 0.83 0.82 -7.09
N LEU A 43 1.00 -0.29 -6.36
CA LEU A 43 0.53 -0.49 -4.99
C LEU A 43 1.58 -0.11 -3.94
N LEU A 44 2.84 -0.01 -4.37
CA LEU A 44 3.93 0.32 -3.46
C LEU A 44 3.86 1.80 -3.08
N PRO A 45 4.05 2.12 -1.79
CA PRO A 45 4.19 3.50 -1.36
C PRO A 45 5.33 4.16 -2.12
N ASN A 46 4.98 5.09 -3.00
CA ASN A 46 5.95 5.88 -3.76
C ASN A 46 5.68 7.38 -3.57
N PRO A 47 5.80 7.90 -2.34
CA PRO A 47 5.46 9.29 -2.01
C PRO A 47 6.32 10.31 -2.74
N THR A 48 7.45 9.89 -3.31
CA THR A 48 8.40 10.77 -4.00
C THR A 48 8.28 10.74 -5.51
N GLY A 49 7.38 9.91 -6.07
CA GLY A 49 7.25 9.75 -7.53
C GLY A 49 8.51 9.21 -8.22
N LYS A 50 9.40 8.56 -7.46
CA LYS A 50 10.65 8.02 -8.02
C LYS A 50 10.35 6.91 -9.01
N LYS A 51 11.04 6.94 -10.14
CA LYS A 51 10.98 5.87 -11.15
C LYS A 51 11.76 4.60 -10.76
N VAL A 52 12.38 4.58 -9.60
CA VAL A 52 13.14 3.44 -9.07
C VAL A 52 12.45 2.96 -7.80
N LEU A 53 11.95 1.75 -7.82
CA LEU A 53 11.38 1.04 -6.69
C LEU A 53 12.34 -0.07 -6.25
N SER A 54 12.44 -0.30 -4.96
CA SER A 54 13.33 -1.33 -4.40
C SER A 54 12.54 -2.25 -3.47
N ALA A 55 12.91 -3.52 -3.40
CA ALA A 55 12.37 -4.46 -2.42
C ALA A 55 12.53 -3.95 -0.98
N SER A 56 13.58 -3.16 -0.71
CA SER A 56 13.75 -2.50 0.58
C SER A 56 12.68 -1.47 0.91
N SER A 57 12.03 -0.88 -0.09
CA SER A 57 10.92 0.07 0.13
C SER A 57 9.65 -0.59 0.66
N MET A 58 9.53 -1.90 0.53
CA MET A 58 8.43 -2.67 1.14
C MET A 58 8.55 -2.83 2.65
N GLY A 59 9.72 -2.53 3.22
CA GLY A 59 9.93 -2.69 4.65
C GLY A 59 9.60 -4.10 5.14
N VAL A 60 8.81 -4.19 6.20
CA VAL A 60 8.39 -5.46 6.82
C VAL A 60 7.50 -6.32 5.90
N TYR A 61 6.74 -5.71 4.99
CA TYR A 61 5.81 -6.45 4.12
C TYR A 61 6.50 -7.47 3.21
N ARG A 62 7.79 -7.30 2.89
CA ARG A 62 8.56 -8.27 2.10
C ARG A 62 8.58 -9.68 2.71
N PHE A 63 8.49 -9.78 4.04
CA PHE A 63 8.51 -11.08 4.74
C PHE A 63 7.20 -11.84 4.60
N LEU A 64 6.11 -11.16 4.32
CA LEU A 64 4.80 -11.79 4.11
C LEU A 64 4.78 -12.68 2.88
N PHE A 65 5.56 -12.35 1.84
CA PHE A 65 5.62 -13.17 0.62
C PHE A 65 6.21 -14.57 0.84
N ASN A 66 6.98 -14.76 1.91
CA ASN A 66 7.62 -16.03 2.28
C ASN A 66 6.93 -16.72 3.47
N SER A 67 5.83 -16.15 3.98
CA SER A 67 5.09 -16.71 5.10
C SER A 67 4.31 -17.95 4.67
N GLN A 68 4.30 -18.98 5.51
CA GLN A 68 3.45 -20.17 5.31
C GLN A 68 2.00 -19.94 5.76
N ASN A 69 1.73 -18.84 6.47
CA ASN A 69 0.45 -18.53 7.09
C ASN A 69 -0.37 -17.51 6.26
N HIS A 70 -0.26 -17.55 4.93
CA HIS A 70 -0.96 -16.59 4.06
C HIS A 70 -2.48 -16.59 4.30
N GLN A 71 -3.09 -17.75 4.52
CA GLN A 71 -4.54 -17.84 4.72
C GLN A 71 -4.98 -17.18 6.02
N GLU A 72 -4.27 -17.42 7.11
CA GLU A 72 -4.57 -16.81 8.41
C GLU A 72 -4.46 -15.28 8.36
N ILE A 73 -3.42 -14.78 7.71
CA ILE A 73 -3.23 -13.34 7.49
C ILE A 73 -4.38 -12.76 6.67
N LEU A 74 -4.77 -13.46 5.60
CA LEU A 74 -5.87 -13.05 4.74
C LEU A 74 -7.20 -13.04 5.49
N ASP A 75 -7.48 -14.08 6.27
CA ASP A 75 -8.71 -14.19 7.06
C ASP A 75 -8.81 -13.06 8.08
N TYR A 76 -7.71 -12.71 8.74
CA TYR A 76 -7.66 -11.55 9.64
C TYR A 76 -7.97 -10.24 8.90
N CYS A 77 -7.30 -9.98 7.77
CA CYS A 77 -7.53 -8.77 6.99
C CYS A 77 -8.96 -8.70 6.43
N ASN A 78 -9.50 -9.83 5.98
CA ASN A 78 -10.87 -9.92 5.51
C ASN A 78 -11.87 -9.61 6.64
N ALA A 79 -11.68 -10.17 7.82
CA ALA A 79 -12.55 -9.91 8.96
C ALA A 79 -12.57 -8.41 9.33
N LYS A 80 -11.41 -7.75 9.32
CA LYS A 80 -11.27 -6.32 9.62
C LYS A 80 -11.91 -5.41 8.57
N LEU A 81 -11.76 -5.72 7.30
CA LEU A 81 -12.20 -4.84 6.20
C LEU A 81 -13.59 -5.17 5.67
N LYS A 82 -14.18 -6.32 6.03
CA LYS A 82 -15.44 -6.83 5.47
C LYS A 82 -16.57 -5.81 5.45
N LYS A 83 -16.81 -5.12 6.58
CA LYS A 83 -17.90 -4.13 6.67
C LYS A 83 -17.70 -2.97 5.67
N LEU A 84 -16.46 -2.49 5.52
CA LEU A 84 -16.14 -1.43 4.56
C LEU A 84 -16.24 -1.92 3.11
N GLU A 85 -15.74 -3.10 2.80
CA GLU A 85 -15.83 -3.69 1.46
C GLU A 85 -17.28 -3.89 1.03
N MET A 86 -18.12 -4.41 1.94
CA MET A 86 -19.55 -4.56 1.67
C MET A 86 -20.23 -3.21 1.41
N TYR A 87 -19.88 -2.18 2.20
CA TYR A 87 -20.44 -0.85 2.02
C TYR A 87 -19.97 -0.21 0.71
N ASP A 88 -18.68 -0.30 0.39
CA ASP A 88 -18.11 0.22 -0.85
C ASP A 88 -18.74 -0.43 -2.09
N ASN A 89 -18.91 -1.75 -2.06
CA ASN A 89 -19.54 -2.50 -3.15
C ASN A 89 -21.00 -2.12 -3.36
N ALA A 90 -21.74 -1.87 -2.27
CA ALA A 90 -23.15 -1.49 -2.34
C ALA A 90 -23.38 -0.03 -2.77
N ASN A 91 -22.45 0.87 -2.44
CA ASN A 91 -22.64 2.32 -2.57
C ASN A 91 -21.64 3.02 -3.49
N SER A 92 -20.65 2.30 -4.03
CA SER A 92 -19.52 2.88 -4.79
C SER A 92 -18.86 4.06 -4.05
N SER A 93 -18.63 3.90 -2.73
CA SER A 93 -18.27 5.00 -1.83
C SER A 93 -16.78 5.25 -1.69
N PHE A 94 -15.93 4.26 -2.08
CA PHE A 94 -14.47 4.35 -2.03
C PHE A 94 -13.89 4.65 -0.64
N LEU A 95 -14.46 4.06 0.41
CA LEU A 95 -14.02 4.27 1.79
C LEU A 95 -12.64 3.67 2.05
N ILE A 96 -12.37 2.48 1.50
CA ILE A 96 -11.06 1.82 1.61
C ILE A 96 -9.98 2.65 0.94
N ASP A 97 -10.25 3.17 -0.27
CA ASP A 97 -9.33 4.07 -0.96
C ASP A 97 -9.14 5.38 -0.19
N THR A 98 -10.18 5.87 0.46
CA THR A 98 -10.11 7.08 1.29
C THR A 98 -9.18 6.89 2.48
N LEU A 99 -9.27 5.77 3.21
CA LEU A 99 -8.36 5.46 4.31
C LEU A 99 -6.90 5.43 3.85
N LEU A 100 -6.62 4.71 2.78
CA LEU A 100 -5.26 4.58 2.28
C LEU A 100 -4.69 5.91 1.80
N ASN A 101 -5.44 6.67 1.00
CA ASN A 101 -4.97 7.97 0.49
C ASN A 101 -4.79 9.00 1.61
N TYR A 102 -5.64 8.99 2.62
CA TYR A 102 -5.49 9.85 3.79
C TYR A 102 -4.19 9.55 4.54
N TYR A 103 -3.87 8.27 4.76
CA TYR A 103 -2.57 7.83 5.31
C TYR A 103 -1.41 8.28 4.43
N MET A 104 -1.45 8.00 3.12
CA MET A 104 -0.38 8.34 2.17
C MET A 104 -0.11 9.84 2.07
N CYS A 105 -1.13 10.66 2.35
CA CYS A 105 -1.01 12.12 2.42
C CYS A 105 -0.59 12.66 3.79
N GLY A 106 -0.13 11.79 4.72
CA GLY A 106 0.31 12.17 6.06
C GLY A 106 -0.83 12.77 6.89
N PHE A 107 -2.02 12.18 6.81
CA PHE A 107 -3.23 12.61 7.52
C PHE A 107 -3.68 14.04 7.18
N ASN A 108 -3.31 14.52 5.99
CA ASN A 108 -3.72 15.84 5.53
C ASN A 108 -4.97 15.73 4.63
N ILE A 109 -6.12 16.14 5.18
CA ILE A 109 -7.41 16.10 4.48
C ILE A 109 -7.38 16.85 3.15
N GLY A 110 -6.74 18.03 3.11
CA GLY A 110 -6.67 18.84 1.89
C GLY A 110 -5.90 18.14 0.77
N LYS A 111 -4.72 17.59 1.09
CA LYS A 111 -3.89 16.85 0.14
C LYS A 111 -4.60 15.56 -0.32
N ALA A 112 -5.22 14.83 0.60
CA ALA A 112 -5.94 13.62 0.26
C ALA A 112 -7.17 13.89 -0.63
N ALA A 113 -7.93 14.94 -0.34
CA ALA A 113 -9.06 15.38 -1.16
C ALA A 113 -8.62 15.76 -2.58
N GLN A 114 -7.53 16.51 -2.70
CA GLN A 114 -6.93 16.87 -4.00
C GLN A 114 -6.46 15.62 -4.77
N MET A 115 -5.79 14.69 -4.10
CA MET A 115 -5.29 13.45 -4.70
C MET A 115 -6.43 12.56 -5.22
N MET A 116 -7.56 12.54 -4.51
CA MET A 116 -8.73 11.76 -4.87
C MET A 116 -9.73 12.53 -5.77
N TYR A 117 -9.41 13.76 -6.15
CA TYR A 117 -10.29 14.63 -6.95
C TYR A 117 -11.69 14.81 -6.34
N VAL A 118 -11.76 14.94 -5.02
CA VAL A 118 -13.02 15.20 -4.29
C VAL A 118 -12.94 16.48 -3.46
N HIS A 119 -14.11 17.02 -3.08
CA HIS A 119 -14.16 18.16 -2.17
C HIS A 119 -13.73 17.75 -0.75
N ARG A 120 -13.09 18.65 -0.01
CA ARG A 120 -12.64 18.43 1.38
C ARG A 120 -13.77 17.89 2.28
N ASN A 121 -14.96 18.45 2.16
CA ASN A 121 -16.10 18.03 2.98
C ASN A 121 -16.53 16.59 2.65
N SER A 122 -16.44 16.19 1.39
CA SER A 122 -16.73 14.81 0.96
C SER A 122 -15.74 13.82 1.57
N LEU A 123 -14.44 14.19 1.63
CA LEU A 123 -13.44 13.36 2.27
C LEU A 123 -13.71 13.24 3.78
N GLN A 124 -14.01 14.35 4.45
CA GLN A 124 -14.35 14.33 5.88
C GLN A 124 -15.58 13.47 6.16
N TYR A 125 -16.61 13.59 5.33
CA TYR A 125 -17.80 12.73 5.42
C TYR A 125 -17.45 11.24 5.29
N ARG A 126 -16.59 10.89 4.33
CA ARG A 126 -16.15 9.50 4.15
C ARG A 126 -15.38 8.98 5.36
N LEU A 127 -14.44 9.77 5.92
CA LEU A 127 -13.69 9.38 7.12
C LEU A 127 -14.65 9.15 8.30
N LYS A 128 -15.59 10.07 8.54
CA LYS A 128 -16.61 9.91 9.58
C LYS A 128 -17.48 8.67 9.34
N LYS A 129 -17.81 8.40 8.08
CA LYS A 129 -18.60 7.21 7.72
C LYS A 129 -17.84 5.90 8.01
N ILE A 130 -16.52 5.89 7.85
CA ILE A 130 -15.68 4.75 8.23
C ILE A 130 -15.75 4.50 9.72
N GLU A 131 -15.61 5.56 10.54
CA GLU A 131 -15.73 5.46 12.01
C GLU A 131 -17.07 4.88 12.43
N GLU A 132 -18.17 5.34 11.82
CA GLU A 132 -19.52 4.84 12.07
C GLU A 132 -19.68 3.34 11.72
N ILE A 133 -19.17 2.92 10.54
CA ILE A 133 -19.31 1.52 10.08
C ILE A 133 -18.49 0.56 10.92
N LEU A 134 -17.28 0.96 11.30
CA LEU A 134 -16.35 0.13 12.05
C LEU A 134 -16.52 0.26 13.57
N GLU A 135 -17.26 1.26 14.03
CA GLU A 135 -17.45 1.58 15.45
C GLU A 135 -16.10 1.83 16.17
N ILE A 136 -15.20 2.54 15.50
CA ILE A 136 -13.86 2.90 16.00
C ILE A 136 -13.64 4.40 15.86
N SER A 137 -12.62 4.92 16.54
CA SER A 137 -12.09 6.26 16.27
C SER A 137 -10.84 6.16 15.36
N LEU A 138 -10.80 6.96 14.31
CA LEU A 138 -9.60 7.09 13.48
C LEU A 138 -8.50 7.93 14.14
N ASP A 139 -8.78 8.56 15.29
CA ASP A 139 -7.78 9.19 16.15
C ASP A 139 -6.98 8.14 16.96
N ASP A 140 -7.51 6.91 17.09
CA ASP A 140 -6.73 5.79 17.61
C ASP A 140 -5.70 5.35 16.57
N SER A 141 -4.46 5.77 16.78
CA SER A 141 -3.35 5.51 15.86
C SER A 141 -3.10 4.01 15.62
N MET A 142 -3.36 3.16 16.63
CA MET A 142 -3.14 1.71 16.50
C MET A 142 -4.25 1.07 15.68
N ALA A 143 -5.51 1.43 15.93
CA ALA A 143 -6.63 0.96 15.13
C ALA A 143 -6.50 1.41 13.66
N TYR A 144 -6.11 2.67 13.44
CA TYR A 144 -5.87 3.19 12.10
C TYR A 144 -4.74 2.44 11.37
N LEU A 145 -3.60 2.25 12.04
CA LEU A 145 -2.45 1.54 11.49
C LEU A 145 -2.80 0.09 11.11
N ASP A 146 -3.58 -0.60 11.96
CA ASP A 146 -4.03 -1.96 11.71
C ASP A 146 -4.89 -2.04 10.43
N LEU A 147 -5.85 -1.12 10.26
CA LEU A 147 -6.66 -1.04 9.04
C LEU A 147 -5.82 -0.80 7.78
N VAL A 148 -4.92 0.17 7.83
CA VAL A 148 -4.03 0.47 6.70
C VAL A 148 -3.14 -0.72 6.37
N ASN A 149 -2.59 -1.39 7.37
CA ASN A 149 -1.82 -2.61 7.18
C ASN A 149 -2.65 -3.70 6.50
N CYS A 150 -3.88 -3.93 6.93
CA CYS A 150 -4.77 -4.89 6.29
C CYS A 150 -5.05 -4.54 4.81
N ILE A 151 -5.27 -3.26 4.50
CA ILE A 151 -5.46 -2.81 3.12
C ILE A 151 -4.20 -3.07 2.27
N LEU A 152 -3.03 -2.70 2.78
CA LEU A 152 -1.76 -2.89 2.08
C LEU A 152 -1.45 -4.37 1.87
N ILE A 153 -1.64 -5.20 2.89
CA ILE A 153 -1.43 -6.66 2.82
C ILE A 153 -2.32 -7.26 1.74
N LYS A 154 -3.61 -6.95 1.74
CA LYS A 154 -4.54 -7.47 0.72
C LYS A 154 -4.11 -7.06 -0.68
N ARG A 155 -3.75 -5.80 -0.90
CA ARG A 155 -3.29 -5.32 -2.20
C ARG A 155 -1.96 -5.94 -2.64
N LEU A 156 -1.04 -6.15 -1.71
CA LEU A 156 0.29 -6.68 -2.03
C LEU A 156 0.29 -8.20 -2.26
N MET A 157 -0.56 -8.93 -1.56
CA MET A 157 -0.52 -10.40 -1.58
C MET A 157 -1.56 -11.02 -2.51
N PHE A 158 -2.70 -10.36 -2.74
CA PHE A 158 -3.88 -11.02 -3.31
C PHE A 158 -4.50 -10.29 -4.53
N GLN A 159 -3.79 -9.28 -5.08
CA GLN A 159 -4.19 -8.66 -6.36
C GLN A 159 -3.24 -9.05 -7.48
#